data_dbf29c2886cec1d949a625e4269f9c7c
#
_entry.id   dbf29c2886cec1d949a625e4269f9c7c
#
_cell.length_a   1.000
_cell.length_b   1.000
_cell.length_c   1.000
_cell.angle_alpha   90.00
_cell.angle_beta   90.00
_cell.angle_gamma   90.00
#
_symmetry.space_group_name_H-M   'P 1'
#
loop_
_entity.id
_entity.type
_entity.pdbx_description
1 polymer ?
#
loop_
_entity_poly.entity_id
_entity_poly.type
_entity_poly.pdbx_seq_one_letter_code
_entity_poly.pdbx_strand_id
1 'polypeptide(L)'
;MTGANPLRERPPVQGHDMLAKALNDLEGRVRAAIALVAKLKGEKALMERRVVELQAALTSQGEQIKSLQSGRKREQERLVRLQEEREEVRLKVDRLLEEIAKIEASIDPRP
;
A
#
# COMPACT_ATOMS: atom_id res chain seq x y z
N MET A 1 -40.81 70.75 -30.92
CA MET A 1 -40.61 70.48 -30.47
C MET A 1 -40.10 69.41 -30.11
N THR A 2 -39.55 69.13 -29.79
CA THR A 2 -38.95 68.24 -29.50
C THR A 2 -39.13 67.44 -28.60
N GLY A 3 -39.58 66.89 -28.57
CA GLY A 3 -39.93 66.19 -27.65
C GLY A 3 -39.19 65.25 -27.07
N ALA A 4 -38.23 65.03 -27.39
CA ALA A 4 -37.46 64.00 -26.86
C ALA A 4 -37.34 64.19 -25.37
N ASN A 5 -37.85 63.34 -24.66
CA ASN A 5 -37.78 63.36 -23.24
C ASN A 5 -36.63 62.48 -22.76
N PRO A 6 -35.53 63.04 -22.39
CA PRO A 6 -34.38 62.25 -22.02
C PRO A 6 -34.57 61.38 -20.78
N LEU A 7 -35.54 61.69 -19.99
CA LEU A 7 -35.82 60.90 -18.81
C LEU A 7 -36.45 59.56 -19.11
N ARG A 8 -37.02 59.44 -20.28
CA ARG A 8 -37.61 58.17 -20.64
C ARG A 8 -36.65 57.13 -21.05
N GLU A 9 -35.55 57.52 -21.59
CA GLU A 9 -34.63 56.56 -22.18
C GLU A 9 -33.56 56.06 -21.27
N ARG A 10 -33.11 56.89 -20.39
CA ARG A 10 -31.92 56.51 -19.68
C ARG A 10 -32.03 55.66 -18.47
N PRO A 11 -32.73 56.00 -17.42
CA PRO A 11 -32.68 55.27 -16.17
C PRO A 11 -33.05 53.78 -16.28
N PRO A 12 -34.13 53.40 -16.93
CA PRO A 12 -34.51 51.99 -16.99
C PRO A 12 -33.48 51.13 -17.72
N VAL A 13 -32.90 51.68 -18.80
CA VAL A 13 -31.95 50.91 -19.60
C VAL A 13 -30.68 50.63 -18.84
N GLN A 14 -30.17 51.65 -18.15
CA GLN A 14 -28.93 51.44 -17.37
C GLN A 14 -29.15 50.53 -16.19
N GLY A 15 -30.26 50.64 -15.52
CA GLY A 15 -30.62 49.75 -14.43
C GLY A 15 -30.74 48.29 -14.86
N HIS A 16 -31.34 48.08 -16.01
CA HIS A 16 -31.48 46.71 -16.54
C HIS A 16 -30.14 46.15 -16.96
N ASP A 17 -29.26 46.95 -17.57
CA ASP A 17 -27.96 46.51 -17.96
C ASP A 17 -27.09 46.10 -16.77
N MET A 18 -27.12 46.91 -15.74
CA MET A 18 -26.38 46.60 -14.53
C MET A 18 -26.91 45.36 -13.82
N LEU A 19 -28.22 45.18 -13.78
CA LEU A 19 -28.83 44.00 -13.22
C LEU A 19 -28.52 42.79 -14.02
N ALA A 20 -28.65 42.87 -15.35
CA ALA A 20 -28.34 41.77 -16.26
C ALA A 20 -26.90 41.33 -16.12
N LYS A 21 -25.98 42.29 -15.98
CA LYS A 21 -24.57 41.97 -15.77
C LYS A 21 -24.34 41.28 -14.44
N ALA A 22 -24.94 41.79 -13.39
CA ALA A 22 -24.81 41.19 -12.07
C ALA A 22 -25.37 39.74 -12.04
N LEU A 23 -26.50 39.53 -12.71
CA LEU A 23 -27.09 38.20 -12.80
C LEU A 23 -26.20 37.26 -13.62
N ASN A 24 -25.66 37.72 -14.74
CA ASN A 24 -24.75 36.91 -15.53
C ASN A 24 -23.48 36.55 -14.78
N ASP A 25 -22.93 37.49 -14.05
CA ASP A 25 -21.75 37.23 -13.20
C ASP A 25 -22.08 36.20 -12.14
N LEU A 26 -23.24 36.33 -11.51
CA LEU A 26 -23.69 35.39 -10.49
C LEU A 26 -23.89 33.98 -11.06
N GLU A 27 -24.55 33.88 -12.23
CA GLU A 27 -24.71 32.61 -12.92
C GLU A 27 -23.37 31.99 -13.26
N GLY A 28 -22.42 32.78 -13.74
CA GLY A 28 -21.07 32.31 -14.04
C GLY A 28 -20.38 31.75 -12.80
N ARG A 29 -20.50 32.42 -11.67
CA ARG A 29 -19.94 31.95 -10.41
C ARG A 29 -20.60 30.68 -9.92
N VAL A 30 -21.90 30.59 -10.04
CA VAL A 30 -22.65 29.38 -9.65
C VAL A 30 -22.25 28.19 -10.51
N ARG A 31 -22.14 28.39 -11.82
CA ARG A 31 -21.70 27.34 -12.74
C ARG A 31 -20.29 26.89 -12.43
N ALA A 32 -19.38 27.83 -12.17
CA ALA A 32 -18.02 27.52 -11.79
C ALA A 32 -17.97 26.74 -10.46
N ALA A 33 -18.77 27.13 -9.50
CA ALA A 33 -18.87 26.41 -8.24
C ALA A 33 -19.40 25.00 -8.42
N ILE A 34 -20.44 24.84 -9.24
CA ILE A 34 -21.00 23.50 -9.54
C ILE A 34 -19.95 22.62 -10.21
N ALA A 35 -19.24 23.18 -11.18
CA ALA A 35 -18.18 22.45 -11.88
C ALA A 35 -17.05 22.04 -10.92
N LEU A 36 -16.68 22.92 -10.01
CA LEU A 36 -15.67 22.63 -9.01
C LEU A 36 -16.12 21.56 -8.05
N VAL A 37 -17.37 21.63 -7.58
CA VAL A 37 -17.95 20.60 -6.70
C VAL A 37 -17.97 19.24 -7.40
N ALA A 38 -18.37 19.20 -8.67
CA ALA A 38 -18.37 17.97 -9.45
C ALA A 38 -16.98 17.39 -9.58
N LYS A 39 -15.99 18.26 -9.85
CA LYS A 39 -14.58 17.85 -9.95
C LYS A 39 -14.08 17.29 -8.61
N LEU A 40 -14.36 17.98 -7.52
CA LEU A 40 -13.95 17.55 -6.19
C LEU A 40 -14.60 16.22 -5.79
N LYS A 41 -15.86 16.04 -6.11
CA LYS A 41 -16.55 14.75 -5.88
C LYS A 41 -15.90 13.62 -6.66
N GLY A 42 -15.53 13.88 -7.91
CA GLY A 42 -14.83 12.91 -8.74
C GLY A 42 -13.47 12.56 -8.16
N GLU A 43 -12.71 13.55 -7.75
CA GLU A 43 -11.40 13.34 -7.12
C GLU A 43 -11.53 12.58 -5.80
N LYS A 44 -12.51 12.93 -5.01
CA LYS A 44 -12.79 12.25 -3.74
C LYS A 44 -13.11 10.77 -3.97
N ALA A 45 -13.98 10.47 -4.93
CA ALA A 45 -14.33 9.09 -5.26
C ALA A 45 -13.11 8.31 -5.73
N LEU A 46 -12.24 8.94 -6.52
CA LEU A 46 -11.01 8.31 -6.98
C LEU A 46 -10.07 8.02 -5.81
N MET A 47 -9.91 8.98 -4.91
CA MET A 47 -9.08 8.81 -3.72
C MET A 47 -9.62 7.73 -2.79
N GLU A 48 -10.93 7.67 -2.62
CA GLU A 48 -11.56 6.62 -1.80
C GLU A 48 -11.28 5.23 -2.38
N ARG A 49 -11.33 5.09 -3.70
CA ARG A 49 -10.94 3.85 -4.38
C ARG A 49 -9.49 3.49 -4.10
N ARG A 50 -8.60 4.46 -4.22
CA ARG A 50 -7.18 4.24 -3.96
C ARG A 50 -6.94 3.82 -2.53
N VAL A 51 -7.63 4.43 -1.59
CA VAL A 51 -7.53 4.05 -0.17
C VAL A 51 -7.94 2.60 0.02
N VAL A 52 -9.05 2.17 -0.57
CA VAL A 52 -9.52 0.79 -0.48
C VAL A 52 -8.51 -0.17 -1.10
N GLU A 53 -7.99 0.16 -2.28
CA GLU A 53 -6.98 -0.65 -2.95
C GLU A 53 -5.69 -0.75 -2.14
N LEU A 54 -5.23 0.36 -1.56
CA LEU A 54 -4.03 0.38 -0.73
C LEU A 54 -4.24 -0.43 0.56
N GLN A 55 -5.40 -0.34 1.17
CA GLN A 55 -5.73 -1.14 2.35
C GLN A 55 -5.72 -2.63 2.02
N ALA A 56 -6.30 -3.01 0.88
CA ALA A 56 -6.28 -4.39 0.43
C ALA A 56 -4.85 -4.87 0.15
N ALA A 57 -4.03 -4.03 -0.48
CA ALA A 57 -2.62 -4.34 -0.74
C ALA A 57 -1.83 -4.49 0.56
N LEU A 58 -2.06 -3.61 1.54
CA LEU A 58 -1.41 -3.71 2.84
C LEU A 58 -1.77 -4.99 3.58
N THR A 59 -3.05 -5.36 3.55
CA THR A 59 -3.51 -6.61 4.17
C THR A 59 -2.84 -7.82 3.51
N SER A 60 -2.81 -7.83 2.19
CA SER A 60 -2.16 -8.90 1.42
C SER A 60 -0.68 -9.00 1.72
N GLN A 61 0.03 -7.87 1.74
CA GLN A 61 1.45 -7.85 2.08
C GLN A 61 1.70 -8.29 3.52
N GLY A 62 0.83 -7.90 4.46
CA GLY A 62 0.91 -8.33 5.84
C GLY A 62 0.79 -9.85 5.97
N GLU A 63 -0.11 -10.47 5.22
CA GLU A 63 -0.27 -11.92 5.18
C GLU A 63 0.96 -12.60 4.58
N GLN A 64 1.50 -12.04 3.50
CA GLN A 64 2.73 -12.56 2.88
C GLN A 64 3.91 -12.48 3.85
N ILE A 65 4.06 -11.38 4.58
CA ILE A 65 5.12 -11.22 5.58
C ILE A 65 4.97 -12.27 6.67
N LYS A 66 3.77 -12.49 7.18
CA LYS A 66 3.53 -13.53 8.18
C LYS A 66 3.89 -14.91 7.66
N SER A 67 3.49 -15.21 6.45
CA SER A 67 3.81 -16.48 5.79
C SER A 67 5.31 -16.67 5.65
N LEU A 68 6.02 -15.65 5.19
CA LEU A 68 7.48 -15.69 5.05
C LEU A 68 8.19 -15.83 6.40
N GLN A 69 7.71 -15.13 7.42
CA GLN A 69 8.27 -15.24 8.76
C GLN A 69 8.08 -16.64 9.33
N SER A 70 6.90 -17.23 9.14
CA SER A 70 6.62 -18.60 9.57
C SER A 70 7.50 -19.60 8.82
N GLY A 71 7.64 -19.42 7.51
CA GLY A 71 8.52 -20.25 6.68
C GLY A 71 9.98 -20.15 7.13
N ARG A 72 10.44 -18.94 7.38
CA ARG A 72 11.79 -18.70 7.87
C ARG A 72 12.05 -19.37 9.22
N LYS A 73 11.08 -19.26 10.12
CA LYS A 73 11.19 -19.90 11.43
C LYS A 73 11.29 -21.42 11.31
N ARG A 74 10.47 -22.03 10.45
CA ARG A 74 10.52 -23.47 10.19
C ARG A 74 11.86 -23.89 9.60
N GLU A 75 12.37 -23.11 8.65
CA GLU A 75 13.68 -23.38 8.06
C GLU A 75 14.80 -23.31 9.10
N GLN A 76 14.78 -22.31 9.98
CA GLN A 76 15.75 -22.19 11.05
C GLN A 76 15.69 -23.38 12.00
N GLU A 77 14.48 -23.80 12.39
CA GLU A 77 14.29 -24.98 13.26
C GLU A 77 14.78 -26.26 12.58
N ARG A 78 14.53 -26.36 11.28
CA ARG A 78 15.00 -27.49 10.48
C ARG A 78 16.53 -27.52 10.42
N LEU A 79 17.16 -26.39 10.18
CA LEU A 79 18.61 -26.29 10.14
C LEU A 79 19.24 -26.68 11.48
N VAL A 80 18.66 -26.21 12.57
CA VAL A 80 19.13 -26.58 13.93
C VAL A 80 19.04 -28.08 14.14
N ARG A 81 17.91 -28.69 13.78
CA ARG A 81 17.76 -30.15 13.90
C ARG A 81 18.75 -30.90 13.06
N LEU A 82 18.98 -30.47 11.81
CA LEU A 82 19.95 -31.09 10.94
C LEU A 82 21.38 -30.99 11.49
N GLN A 83 21.71 -29.86 12.09
CA GLN A 83 23.01 -29.68 12.74
C GLN A 83 23.15 -30.60 13.94
N GLU A 84 22.11 -30.75 14.75
CA GLU A 84 22.10 -31.66 15.90
C GLU A 84 22.25 -33.12 15.47
N GLU A 85 21.49 -33.52 14.44
CA GLU A 85 21.56 -34.87 13.89
C GLU A 85 22.96 -35.15 13.32
N ARG A 86 23.52 -34.18 12.61
CA ARG A 86 24.86 -34.29 12.05
C ARG A 86 25.90 -34.48 13.15
N GLU A 87 25.77 -33.75 14.25
CA GLU A 87 26.68 -33.85 15.38
C GLU A 87 26.52 -35.19 16.07
N GLU A 88 25.33 -35.70 16.23
CA GLU A 88 25.08 -37.02 16.79
C GLU A 88 25.72 -38.12 15.94
N VAL A 89 25.55 -38.05 14.64
CA VAL A 89 26.15 -39.00 13.70
C VAL A 89 27.67 -38.93 13.79
N ARG A 90 28.21 -37.75 13.84
CA ARG A 90 29.64 -37.55 13.98
C ARG A 90 30.20 -38.20 15.25
N LEU A 91 29.52 -37.99 16.37
CA LEU A 91 29.93 -38.59 17.65
C LEU A 91 29.82 -40.11 17.61
N LYS A 92 28.79 -40.66 16.97
CA LYS A 92 28.66 -42.10 16.82
C LYS A 92 29.78 -42.68 15.94
N VAL A 93 30.13 -42.01 14.85
CA VAL A 93 31.21 -42.43 13.97
C VAL A 93 32.56 -42.39 14.72
N ASP A 94 32.81 -41.35 15.45
CA ASP A 94 34.02 -41.23 16.25
C ASP A 94 34.13 -42.34 17.28
N ARG A 95 33.02 -42.67 17.93
CA ARG A 95 32.96 -43.76 18.91
C ARG A 95 33.21 -45.12 18.26
N LEU A 96 32.63 -45.36 17.08
CA LEU A 96 32.87 -46.60 16.35
C LEU A 96 34.32 -46.72 15.89
N LEU A 97 34.93 -45.61 15.47
CA LEU A 97 36.31 -45.60 15.10
C LEU A 97 37.25 -45.92 16.28
N GLU A 98 36.92 -45.41 17.46
CA GLU A 98 37.65 -45.76 18.68
C GLU A 98 37.50 -47.23 19.03
N GLU A 99 36.31 -47.79 18.91
CA GLU A 99 36.09 -49.23 19.15
C GLU A 99 36.84 -50.11 18.17
N ILE A 100 36.84 -49.72 16.90
CA ILE A 100 37.59 -50.43 15.86
C ILE A 100 39.08 -50.40 16.17
N ALA A 101 39.59 -49.26 16.58
CA ALA A 101 41.00 -49.13 16.94
C ALA A 101 41.37 -50.04 18.11
N LYS A 102 40.46 -50.14 19.10
CA LYS A 102 40.66 -51.04 20.25
C LYS A 102 40.67 -52.49 19.81
N ILE A 103 39.76 -52.88 18.93
CA ILE A 103 39.70 -54.23 18.43
C ILE A 103 40.95 -54.58 17.63
N GLU A 104 41.42 -53.66 16.78
CA GLU A 104 42.65 -53.87 15.99
C GLU A 104 43.85 -54.03 16.90
N ALA A 105 43.93 -53.22 17.92
CA ALA A 105 45.03 -53.34 18.91
C ALA A 105 44.98 -54.66 19.65
N SER A 106 43.79 -55.20 19.87
CA SER A 106 43.61 -56.49 20.53
C SER A 106 43.93 -57.66 19.63
N ILE A 107 43.63 -57.52 18.34
CA ILE A 107 43.83 -58.60 17.38
C ILE A 107 45.24 -58.69 16.87
N ASP A 108 45.96 -57.61 16.89
CA ASP A 108 47.30 -57.57 16.37
C ASP A 108 48.31 -57.87 17.48
N PRO A 109 48.50 -59.06 17.79
CA PRO A 109 49.42 -59.35 18.89
C PRO A 109 50.81 -59.23 18.37
N ARG A 110 51.52 -58.43 18.95
CA ARG A 110 52.81 -58.34 18.50
C ARG A 110 53.66 -59.10 19.37
N PRO A 111 54.39 -59.90 18.85
CA PRO A 111 55.33 -60.68 19.68
C PRO A 111 56.43 -59.83 20.24
#